data_8582d8b4117561e8205130e7992c21d3
#
_entry.id   8582d8b4117561e8205130e7992c21d3
#
_cell.length_a   1.000
_cell.length_b   1.000
_cell.length_c   1.000
_cell.angle_alpha   90.00
_cell.angle_beta   90.00
_cell.angle_gamma   90.00
#
_symmetry.space_group_name_H-M   'P 1'
#
loop_
_entity.id
_entity.type
_entity.pdbx_description
1 polymer ?
#
loop_
_entity_poly.entity_id
_entity_poly.type
_entity_poly.pdbx_seq_one_letter_code
_entity_poly.pdbx_strand_id
1 'polypeptide(L)'
;DIDNSLTESGSEISTKNAKIKFAKKITGNGTLLTIHESNHKITMSLDGAIKKTTGSIIDNNSMDGSTKLQKMLTLENLSARVLYKDILDGVDLEYIINSYDVKENIIVKKKSTNYSYTFTIQLNNLNAVLDEKGQILLSDASSGTVEYIIPTPTAYDADGVYADSSLLCYSLSDTGNGKYTLRVNVDTDWMNSDDRAYPIVIDPPISVPISSVTDLDINSTNADRSSPADPSIFVSSTWHGYWKTSSLPYIPESAYIT
;
A
#
# COMPACT_ATOMS: atom_id res chain seq x y z
N ASP A 1 -18.11 2.64 6.65
CA ASP A 1 -17.05 1.86 7.28
C ASP A 1 -16.57 0.79 6.32
N ILE A 2 -15.34 0.90 5.87
CA ILE A 2 -14.71 -0.17 5.10
C ILE A 2 -14.30 -1.23 6.11
N ASP A 3 -15.03 -2.33 6.13
CA ASP A 3 -14.66 -3.49 6.94
C ASP A 3 -13.43 -4.16 6.32
N ASN A 4 -12.26 -3.81 6.84
CA ASN A 4 -10.97 -4.34 6.42
C ASN A 4 -10.68 -5.72 7.00
N SER A 5 -11.64 -6.35 7.68
CA SER A 5 -11.44 -7.68 8.23
C SER A 5 -11.14 -8.70 7.12
N LEU A 6 -10.14 -9.52 7.37
CA LEU A 6 -9.74 -10.61 6.47
C LEU A 6 -10.34 -11.93 6.91
N THR A 7 -10.78 -12.69 5.93
CA THR A 7 -11.26 -14.06 6.12
C THR A 7 -10.48 -15.01 5.23
N GLU A 8 -10.22 -16.20 5.75
CA GLU A 8 -9.59 -17.28 4.98
C GLU A 8 -10.65 -18.25 4.46
N SER A 9 -10.57 -18.58 3.17
CA SER A 9 -11.42 -19.61 2.56
C SER A 9 -10.63 -20.41 1.53
N GLY A 10 -10.38 -21.67 1.81
CA GLY A 10 -9.64 -22.55 0.90
C GLY A 10 -8.22 -22.05 0.62
N SER A 11 -7.96 -21.61 -0.60
CA SER A 11 -6.66 -21.10 -1.06
C SER A 11 -6.56 -19.56 -1.10
N GLU A 12 -7.58 -18.85 -0.64
CA GLU A 12 -7.66 -17.40 -0.67
C GLU A 12 -7.78 -16.81 0.74
N ILE A 13 -7.25 -15.59 0.89
CA ILE A 13 -7.51 -14.67 1.98
C ILE A 13 -8.19 -13.46 1.34
N SER A 14 -9.32 -13.01 1.85
CA SER A 14 -10.05 -11.90 1.23
C SER A 14 -10.65 -10.95 2.25
N THR A 15 -10.83 -9.70 1.84
CA THR A 15 -11.68 -8.75 2.55
C THR A 15 -13.13 -9.22 2.52
N LYS A 16 -13.93 -8.82 3.49
CA LYS A 16 -15.34 -9.23 3.62
C LYS A 16 -16.19 -8.93 2.38
N ASN A 17 -15.91 -7.83 1.70
CA ASN A 17 -16.56 -7.47 0.45
C ASN A 17 -15.97 -8.15 -0.79
N ALA A 18 -14.94 -9.00 -0.60
CA ALA A 18 -14.20 -9.71 -1.63
C ALA A 18 -13.58 -8.82 -2.74
N LYS A 19 -13.45 -7.50 -2.52
CA LYS A 19 -12.81 -6.59 -3.46
C LYS A 19 -11.30 -6.79 -3.53
N ILE A 20 -10.68 -7.15 -2.41
CA ILE A 20 -9.26 -7.43 -2.29
C ILE A 20 -9.07 -8.88 -1.88
N LYS A 21 -8.24 -9.59 -2.63
CA LYS A 21 -7.95 -11.01 -2.40
C LYS A 21 -6.46 -11.26 -2.45
N PHE A 22 -6.00 -12.13 -1.57
CA PHE A 22 -4.62 -12.59 -1.51
C PHE A 22 -4.56 -14.11 -1.64
N ALA A 23 -3.52 -14.62 -2.27
CA ALA A 23 -3.30 -16.05 -2.32
C ALA A 23 -2.88 -16.57 -0.95
N LYS A 24 -3.63 -17.51 -0.36
CA LYS A 24 -3.14 -18.27 0.79
C LYS A 24 -2.02 -19.23 0.41
N LYS A 25 -2.07 -19.75 -0.82
CA LYS A 25 -1.01 -20.57 -1.43
C LYS A 25 -0.71 -20.06 -2.82
N ILE A 26 0.56 -19.89 -3.12
CA ILE A 26 0.99 -19.49 -4.46
C ILE A 26 0.79 -20.67 -5.41
N THR A 27 -0.09 -20.51 -6.40
CA THR A 27 -0.43 -21.55 -7.39
C THR A 27 -0.46 -20.98 -8.80
N GLY A 28 -0.42 -21.83 -9.80
CA GLY A 28 -0.62 -21.46 -11.20
C GLY A 28 0.32 -20.38 -11.69
N ASN A 29 -0.24 -19.25 -12.06
CA ASN A 29 0.49 -18.06 -12.55
C ASN A 29 1.19 -17.24 -11.44
N GLY A 30 1.11 -17.66 -10.18
CA GLY A 30 1.77 -16.99 -9.08
C GLY A 30 1.08 -15.71 -8.59
N THR A 31 -0.19 -15.47 -8.93
CA THR A 31 -0.94 -14.30 -8.46
C THR A 31 -0.95 -14.26 -6.93
N LEU A 32 -0.50 -13.15 -6.38
CA LEU A 32 -0.44 -12.87 -4.93
C LEU A 32 -1.58 -11.97 -4.49
N LEU A 33 -1.83 -10.91 -5.24
CA LEU A 33 -2.83 -9.89 -4.96
C LEU A 33 -3.81 -9.78 -6.14
N THR A 34 -5.08 -9.66 -5.83
CA THR A 34 -6.14 -9.24 -6.76
C THR A 34 -6.94 -8.12 -6.13
N ILE A 35 -7.06 -7.00 -6.83
CA ILE A 35 -7.98 -5.91 -6.53
C ILE A 35 -9.04 -5.91 -7.61
N HIS A 36 -10.31 -5.93 -7.22
CA HIS A 36 -11.43 -5.90 -8.14
C HIS A 36 -12.48 -4.92 -7.65
N GLU A 37 -12.62 -3.83 -8.38
CA GLU A 37 -13.61 -2.80 -8.08
C GLU A 37 -14.35 -2.38 -9.35
N SER A 38 -15.67 -2.44 -9.30
CA SER A 38 -16.54 -2.18 -10.44
C SER A 38 -16.16 -3.03 -11.66
N ASN A 39 -15.73 -2.41 -12.74
CA ASN A 39 -15.24 -3.08 -13.95
C ASN A 39 -13.72 -3.19 -14.03
N HIS A 40 -12.99 -2.63 -13.04
CA HIS A 40 -11.54 -2.64 -13.01
C HIS A 40 -11.02 -3.86 -12.25
N LYS A 41 -9.96 -4.45 -12.76
CA LYS A 41 -9.27 -5.53 -12.06
C LYS A 41 -7.76 -5.39 -12.22
N ILE A 42 -7.08 -5.50 -11.10
CA ILE A 42 -5.62 -5.50 -10.99
C ILE A 42 -5.22 -6.85 -10.38
N THR A 43 -4.30 -7.57 -11.01
CA THR A 43 -3.66 -8.71 -10.38
C THR A 43 -2.16 -8.55 -10.39
N MET A 44 -1.49 -8.95 -9.32
CA MET A 44 -0.04 -8.88 -9.20
C MET A 44 0.55 -10.22 -8.81
N SER A 45 1.71 -10.52 -9.37
CA SER A 45 2.56 -11.65 -9.00
C SER A 45 4.01 -11.22 -8.94
N LEU A 46 4.76 -11.77 -7.98
CA LEU A 46 6.20 -11.52 -7.83
C LEU A 46 7.00 -12.60 -8.56
N ASP A 47 7.88 -12.18 -9.46
CA ASP A 47 8.72 -13.10 -10.21
C ASP A 47 9.73 -13.79 -9.28
N GLY A 48 9.90 -15.08 -9.47
CA GLY A 48 10.79 -15.89 -8.63
C GLY A 48 10.20 -16.29 -7.27
N ALA A 49 8.97 -15.91 -6.96
CA ALA A 49 8.32 -16.28 -5.71
C ALA A 49 8.31 -17.79 -5.48
N ILE A 50 8.68 -18.19 -4.26
CA ILE A 50 8.75 -19.60 -3.87
C ILE A 50 7.33 -20.19 -3.77
N LYS A 51 7.00 -21.11 -4.67
CA LYS A 51 5.64 -21.68 -4.78
C LYS A 51 5.12 -22.41 -3.53
N LYS A 52 5.97 -22.70 -2.56
CA LYS A 52 5.56 -23.33 -1.29
C LYS A 52 5.22 -22.31 -0.21
N THR A 53 5.50 -21.05 -0.44
CA THR A 53 5.21 -19.99 0.53
C THR A 53 3.70 -19.81 0.67
N THR A 54 3.26 -19.63 1.91
CA THR A 54 1.86 -19.40 2.25
C THR A 54 1.68 -18.01 2.83
N GLY A 55 0.59 -17.34 2.43
CA GLY A 55 0.14 -16.12 3.06
C GLY A 55 -0.50 -16.42 4.42
N SER A 56 -0.20 -15.61 5.41
CA SER A 56 -0.77 -15.70 6.75
C SER A 56 -1.35 -14.36 7.14
N ILE A 57 -2.56 -14.36 7.72
CA ILE A 57 -3.11 -13.17 8.35
C ILE A 57 -2.30 -12.90 9.62
N ILE A 58 -1.87 -11.66 9.80
CA ILE A 58 -1.22 -11.21 11.02
C ILE A 58 -2.24 -10.47 11.86
N ASP A 59 -2.61 -11.07 12.99
CA ASP A 59 -3.42 -10.42 13.99
C ASP A 59 -2.58 -9.44 14.81
N ASN A 60 -3.03 -8.22 14.88
CA ASN A 60 -2.35 -7.16 15.65
C ASN A 60 -2.32 -7.43 17.15
N ASN A 61 -3.10 -8.40 17.65
CA ASN A 61 -3.12 -8.82 19.04
C ASN A 61 -1.88 -9.63 19.48
N SER A 62 -1.02 -10.03 18.56
CA SER A 62 0.18 -10.84 18.85
C SER A 62 1.45 -10.03 19.08
N MET A 63 1.40 -8.70 19.07
CA MET A 63 2.55 -7.86 19.42
C MET A 63 2.65 -7.66 20.94
N ASP A 64 3.23 -8.64 21.60
CA ASP A 64 3.69 -8.53 22.99
C ASP A 64 5.00 -7.71 23.00
N GLY A 65 4.99 -6.57 23.68
CA GLY A 65 6.15 -5.68 23.79
C GLY A 65 5.85 -4.21 23.49
N SER A 66 4.78 -3.71 24.06
CA SER A 66 4.29 -2.36 23.75
C SER A 66 5.13 -1.25 24.36
N THR A 67 5.99 -0.63 23.57
CA THR A 67 6.44 0.74 23.84
C THR A 67 5.29 1.73 23.62
N LYS A 68 5.37 2.91 24.24
CA LYS A 68 4.36 3.99 24.11
C LYS A 68 4.13 4.38 22.63
N LEU A 69 5.17 4.24 21.80
CA LEU A 69 5.13 4.47 20.36
C LEU A 69 4.29 3.40 19.63
N GLN A 70 4.43 2.14 20.03
CA GLN A 70 3.61 1.05 19.49
C GLN A 70 2.14 1.18 19.86
N LYS A 71 1.82 1.75 21.03
CA LYS A 71 0.43 2.05 21.43
C LYS A 71 -0.17 3.23 20.67
N MET A 72 0.62 4.19 20.21
CA MET A 72 0.16 5.24 19.30
C MET A 72 -0.06 4.71 17.89
N LEU A 73 0.74 3.76 17.46
CA LEU A 73 0.54 3.00 16.22
C LEU A 73 -0.64 2.01 16.31
N THR A 74 -1.24 1.82 17.49
CA THR A 74 -2.42 0.94 17.67
C THR A 74 -3.70 1.50 17.05
N LEU A 75 -3.75 2.74 16.64
CA LEU A 75 -4.80 3.21 15.72
C LEU A 75 -4.62 2.66 14.30
N GLU A 76 -3.40 2.28 13.90
CA GLU A 76 -3.13 1.44 12.73
C GLU A 76 -3.59 -0.03 12.92
N ASN A 77 -4.03 -0.42 14.11
CA ASN A 77 -4.58 -1.75 14.42
C ASN A 77 -5.93 -2.06 13.75
N LEU A 78 -6.46 -1.15 12.97
CA LEU A 78 -7.59 -1.43 12.07
C LEU A 78 -7.16 -1.94 10.71
N SER A 79 -5.85 -2.01 10.46
CA SER A 79 -5.31 -2.50 9.19
C SER A 79 -5.17 -4.01 9.21
N ALA A 80 -5.82 -4.67 8.30
CA ALA A 80 -5.63 -6.09 8.08
C ALA A 80 -4.31 -6.35 7.34
N ARG A 81 -3.56 -7.36 7.74
CA ARG A 81 -2.22 -7.64 7.21
C ARG A 81 -2.09 -9.07 6.73
N VAL A 82 -1.44 -9.26 5.57
CA VAL A 82 -1.09 -10.58 5.03
C VAL A 82 0.41 -10.66 4.83
N LEU A 83 1.06 -11.64 5.43
CA LEU A 83 2.50 -11.83 5.35
C LEU A 83 2.86 -13.14 4.63
N TYR A 84 3.77 -13.03 3.68
CA TYR A 84 4.44 -14.14 3.00
C TYR A 84 5.90 -14.20 3.45
N LYS A 85 6.22 -15.09 4.40
CA LYS A 85 7.58 -15.24 4.88
C LYS A 85 8.46 -15.98 3.88
N ASP A 86 9.69 -15.48 3.69
CA ASP A 86 10.67 -16.08 2.79
C ASP A 86 10.12 -16.34 1.37
N ILE A 87 9.39 -15.36 0.84
CA ILE A 87 8.84 -15.45 -0.51
C ILE A 87 9.93 -15.47 -1.57
N LEU A 88 11.05 -14.79 -1.29
CA LEU A 88 12.34 -14.93 -1.96
C LEU A 88 13.39 -15.22 -0.89
N ASP A 89 14.61 -15.61 -1.28
CA ASP A 89 15.67 -15.87 -0.32
C ASP A 89 16.02 -14.62 0.50
N GLY A 90 15.72 -14.65 1.79
CA GLY A 90 15.94 -13.55 2.73
C GLY A 90 14.99 -12.36 2.54
N VAL A 91 13.85 -12.55 1.87
CA VAL A 91 12.84 -11.50 1.65
C VAL A 91 11.47 -12.00 2.06
N ASP A 92 10.79 -11.21 2.88
CA ASP A 92 9.37 -11.36 3.16
C ASP A 92 8.58 -10.35 2.32
N LEU A 93 7.32 -10.64 2.02
CA LEU A 93 6.40 -9.72 1.38
C LEU A 93 5.17 -9.57 2.28
N GLU A 94 4.84 -8.33 2.61
CA GLU A 94 3.70 -8.01 3.45
C GLU A 94 2.75 -7.08 2.71
N TYR A 95 1.47 -7.36 2.81
CA TYR A 95 0.40 -6.46 2.39
C TYR A 95 -0.35 -5.94 3.59
N ILE A 96 -0.57 -4.63 3.63
CA ILE A 96 -1.34 -3.93 4.65
C ILE A 96 -2.52 -3.27 3.95
N ILE A 97 -3.74 -3.56 4.42
CA ILE A 97 -4.95 -3.01 3.84
C ILE A 97 -5.43 -1.87 4.72
N ASN A 98 -5.38 -0.68 4.19
CA ASN A 98 -5.93 0.51 4.80
C ASN A 98 -7.28 0.87 4.16
N SER A 99 -7.93 1.92 4.65
CA SER A 99 -9.23 2.36 4.13
C SER A 99 -9.17 2.83 2.66
N TYR A 100 -8.00 3.27 2.18
CA TYR A 100 -7.84 3.91 0.87
C TYR A 100 -6.71 3.33 0.03
N ASP A 101 -5.90 2.43 0.59
CA ASP A 101 -4.77 1.85 -0.11
C ASP A 101 -4.53 0.39 0.27
N VAL A 102 -3.79 -0.27 -0.58
CA VAL A 102 -3.13 -1.54 -0.29
C VAL A 102 -1.64 -1.26 -0.31
N LYS A 103 -1.04 -1.23 0.86
CA LYS A 103 0.38 -1.02 1.03
C LYS A 103 1.10 -2.35 0.85
N GLU A 104 2.19 -2.34 0.07
CA GLU A 104 3.04 -3.50 -0.12
C GLU A 104 4.41 -3.23 0.47
N ASN A 105 4.87 -4.05 1.39
CA ASN A 105 6.18 -3.96 1.99
C ASN A 105 7.05 -5.14 1.53
N ILE A 106 8.12 -4.85 0.81
CA ILE A 106 9.18 -5.81 0.51
C ILE A 106 10.19 -5.73 1.67
N ILE A 107 10.23 -6.74 2.52
CA ILE A 107 11.04 -6.75 3.75
C ILE A 107 12.31 -7.54 3.50
N VAL A 108 13.41 -6.84 3.31
CA VAL A 108 14.73 -7.43 3.03
C VAL A 108 15.42 -7.71 4.35
N LYS A 109 15.70 -8.98 4.66
CA LYS A 109 16.20 -9.41 5.97
C LYS A 109 17.72 -9.48 6.05
N LYS A 110 18.42 -9.50 4.93
CA LYS A 110 19.89 -9.68 4.87
C LYS A 110 20.47 -9.01 3.63
N LYS A 111 21.77 -8.71 3.69
CA LYS A 111 22.53 -8.21 2.55
C LYS A 111 22.43 -9.16 1.34
N SER A 112 22.38 -8.59 0.14
CA SER A 112 22.28 -9.31 -1.14
C SER A 112 23.12 -8.60 -2.20
N THR A 113 23.32 -9.25 -3.33
CA THR A 113 23.99 -8.65 -4.50
C THR A 113 23.02 -7.98 -5.46
N ASN A 114 21.71 -8.16 -5.26
CA ASN A 114 20.68 -7.61 -6.13
C ASN A 114 19.44 -7.22 -5.32
N TYR A 115 18.97 -6.00 -5.54
CA TYR A 115 17.79 -5.40 -4.92
C TYR A 115 16.80 -4.91 -5.96
N SER A 116 16.61 -5.71 -7.02
CA SER A 116 15.65 -5.47 -8.06
C SER A 116 14.52 -6.50 -7.96
N TYR A 117 13.31 -6.05 -7.69
CA TYR A 117 12.12 -6.89 -7.52
C TYR A 117 11.19 -6.69 -8.71
N THR A 118 10.87 -7.78 -9.39
CA THR A 118 10.06 -7.75 -10.61
C THR A 118 8.68 -8.30 -10.34
N PHE A 119 7.67 -7.50 -10.66
CA PHE A 119 6.26 -7.89 -10.58
C PHE A 119 5.66 -7.96 -11.97
N THR A 120 4.86 -8.98 -12.19
CA THR A 120 3.94 -9.02 -13.32
C THR A 120 2.60 -8.48 -12.86
N ILE A 121 2.11 -7.44 -13.55
CA ILE A 121 0.80 -6.83 -13.32
C ILE A 121 -0.09 -7.17 -14.51
N GLN A 122 -1.30 -7.69 -14.24
CA GLN A 122 -2.33 -7.85 -15.26
C GLN A 122 -3.48 -6.90 -14.94
N LEU A 123 -3.82 -6.06 -15.89
CA LEU A 123 -4.86 -5.06 -15.81
C LEU A 123 -6.03 -5.42 -16.73
N ASN A 124 -7.25 -5.22 -16.23
CA ASN A 124 -8.46 -5.29 -17.03
C ASN A 124 -9.17 -3.95 -16.95
N ASN A 125 -9.50 -3.39 -18.09
CA ASN A 125 -10.10 -2.05 -18.26
C ASN A 125 -9.26 -0.91 -17.68
N LEU A 126 -7.98 -1.11 -17.51
CA LEU A 126 -7.02 -0.12 -17.06
C LEU A 126 -5.77 -0.14 -17.94
N ASN A 127 -5.16 1.03 -18.10
CA ASN A 127 -3.83 1.21 -18.70
C ASN A 127 -2.86 1.74 -17.64
N ALA A 128 -1.60 1.38 -17.73
CA ALA A 128 -0.56 1.85 -16.82
C ALA A 128 0.47 2.71 -17.54
N VAL A 129 0.86 3.82 -16.92
CA VAL A 129 1.91 4.72 -17.42
C VAL A 129 2.81 5.13 -16.26
N LEU A 130 4.12 5.03 -16.46
CA LEU A 130 5.11 5.64 -15.57
C LEU A 130 5.23 7.12 -15.94
N ASP A 131 4.91 8.02 -15.00
CA ASP A 131 4.95 9.45 -15.23
C ASP A 131 6.34 10.06 -14.98
N GLU A 132 6.47 11.35 -15.28
CA GLU A 132 7.72 12.09 -15.10
C GLU A 132 8.13 12.27 -13.62
N LYS A 133 7.20 12.05 -12.69
CA LYS A 133 7.46 12.08 -11.26
C LYS A 133 7.91 10.74 -10.71
N GLY A 134 7.99 9.70 -11.56
CA GLY A 134 8.34 8.35 -11.15
C GLY A 134 7.19 7.58 -10.48
N GLN A 135 5.94 8.03 -10.65
CA GLN A 135 4.74 7.35 -10.19
C GLN A 135 4.14 6.52 -11.33
N ILE A 136 3.39 5.48 -11.00
CA ILE A 136 2.63 4.75 -12.02
C ILE A 136 1.16 5.13 -11.88
N LEU A 137 0.61 5.67 -12.95
CA LEU A 137 -0.79 6.04 -13.04
C LEU A 137 -1.55 4.90 -13.73
N LEU A 138 -2.61 4.41 -13.08
CA LEU A 138 -3.52 3.43 -13.65
C LEU A 138 -4.81 4.15 -14.02
N SER A 139 -5.05 4.29 -15.32
CA SER A 139 -6.19 5.02 -15.86
C SER A 139 -7.21 4.07 -16.49
N ASP A 140 -8.50 4.37 -16.33
CA ASP A 140 -9.56 3.67 -17.05
C ASP A 140 -9.30 3.70 -18.56
N ALA A 141 -9.37 2.53 -19.19
CA ALA A 141 -9.00 2.36 -20.58
C ALA A 141 -9.94 3.08 -21.56
N SER A 142 -11.15 3.40 -21.13
CA SER A 142 -12.16 4.06 -21.97
C SER A 142 -12.21 5.57 -21.78
N SER A 143 -12.15 6.05 -20.54
CA SER A 143 -12.26 7.47 -20.19
C SER A 143 -10.90 8.16 -20.07
N GLY A 144 -9.83 7.43 -19.79
CA GLY A 144 -8.53 7.99 -19.46
C GLY A 144 -8.43 8.58 -18.04
N THR A 145 -9.48 8.46 -17.23
CA THR A 145 -9.48 8.95 -15.85
C THR A 145 -8.51 8.12 -15.01
N VAL A 146 -7.67 8.78 -14.20
CA VAL A 146 -6.78 8.09 -13.28
C VAL A 146 -7.59 7.53 -12.11
N GLU A 147 -7.60 6.21 -11.98
CA GLU A 147 -8.35 5.48 -10.95
C GLU A 147 -7.47 5.04 -9.78
N TYR A 148 -6.21 4.73 -10.05
CA TYR A 148 -5.24 4.31 -9.02
C TYR A 148 -3.89 4.94 -9.29
N ILE A 149 -3.12 5.12 -8.23
CA ILE A 149 -1.74 5.61 -8.30
C ILE A 149 -0.86 4.64 -7.51
N ILE A 150 0.28 4.27 -8.07
CA ILE A 150 1.39 3.67 -7.34
C ILE A 150 2.42 4.78 -7.18
N PRO A 151 2.55 5.39 -6.00
CA PRO A 151 3.52 6.47 -5.74
C PRO A 151 4.95 6.01 -5.94
N THR A 152 5.88 6.95 -6.01
CA THR A 152 7.32 6.63 -6.02
C THR A 152 7.68 5.72 -4.85
N PRO A 153 8.55 4.73 -5.05
CA PRO A 153 8.92 3.81 -3.99
C PRO A 153 9.73 4.54 -2.91
N THR A 154 9.57 4.12 -1.68
CA THR A 154 10.41 4.56 -0.56
C THR A 154 11.11 3.36 0.06
N ALA A 155 12.22 3.59 0.76
CA ALA A 155 12.88 2.55 1.55
C ALA A 155 13.41 3.12 2.86
N TYR A 156 13.39 2.32 3.90
CA TYR A 156 13.95 2.67 5.20
C TYR A 156 14.48 1.42 5.91
N ASP A 157 15.50 1.61 6.72
CA ASP A 157 16.11 0.55 7.51
C ASP A 157 15.45 0.39 8.90
N ALA A 158 15.88 -0.59 9.68
CA ALA A 158 15.32 -0.88 10.99
C ALA A 158 15.53 0.24 12.03
N ASP A 159 16.50 1.13 11.82
CA ASP A 159 16.74 2.31 12.65
C ASP A 159 15.93 3.53 12.17
N GLY A 160 15.12 3.37 11.13
CA GLY A 160 14.27 4.42 10.57
C GLY A 160 15.01 5.40 9.66
N VAL A 161 16.18 5.02 9.14
CA VAL A 161 16.93 5.83 8.19
C VAL A 161 16.38 5.62 6.78
N TYR A 162 15.83 6.67 6.19
CA TYR A 162 15.28 6.63 4.84
C TYR A 162 16.35 6.76 3.78
N ALA A 163 16.15 6.04 2.68
CA ALA A 163 16.92 6.25 1.46
C ALA A 163 16.52 7.57 0.80
N ASP A 164 17.48 8.24 0.17
CA ASP A 164 17.15 9.36 -0.73
C ASP A 164 16.33 8.86 -1.91
N SER A 165 15.31 9.62 -2.31
CA SER A 165 14.39 9.24 -3.38
C SER A 165 15.08 8.96 -4.73
N SER A 166 16.26 9.55 -4.96
CA SER A 166 17.06 9.31 -6.17
C SER A 166 17.67 7.89 -6.23
N LEU A 167 17.70 7.18 -5.10
CA LEU A 167 18.24 5.83 -4.97
C LEU A 167 17.23 4.73 -5.28
N LEU A 168 15.97 5.12 -5.53
CA LEU A 168 14.89 4.19 -5.86
C LEU A 168 14.20 4.61 -7.15
N CYS A 169 13.83 3.64 -7.97
CA CYS A 169 13.04 3.92 -9.16
C CYS A 169 12.19 2.72 -9.59
N TYR A 170 11.12 3.04 -10.32
CA TYR A 170 10.40 2.05 -11.10
C TYR A 170 10.92 1.98 -12.53
N SER A 171 10.81 0.81 -13.12
CA SER A 171 10.71 0.68 -14.57
C SER A 171 9.43 -0.10 -14.90
N LEU A 172 8.71 0.38 -15.90
CA LEU A 172 7.45 -0.22 -16.35
C LEU A 172 7.58 -0.56 -17.84
N SER A 173 7.21 -1.79 -18.20
CA SER A 173 7.18 -2.24 -19.59
C SER A 173 5.83 -2.86 -19.90
N ASP A 174 5.15 -2.37 -20.92
CA ASP A 174 3.94 -2.98 -21.48
C ASP A 174 4.35 -4.21 -22.28
N THR A 175 3.78 -5.35 -21.96
CA THR A 175 4.00 -6.63 -22.66
C THR A 175 2.79 -7.04 -23.49
N GLY A 176 1.81 -6.18 -23.61
CA GLY A 176 0.60 -6.38 -24.40
C GLY A 176 -0.54 -7.07 -23.63
N ASN A 177 -1.75 -6.94 -24.14
CA ASN A 177 -2.97 -7.54 -23.58
C ASN A 177 -3.24 -7.14 -22.12
N GLY A 178 -2.93 -5.89 -21.74
CA GLY A 178 -3.10 -5.38 -20.38
C GLY A 178 -2.10 -5.96 -19.39
N LYS A 179 -1.03 -6.59 -19.87
CA LYS A 179 0.02 -7.15 -19.04
C LYS A 179 1.24 -6.24 -19.02
N TYR A 180 1.73 -5.95 -17.82
CA TYR A 180 2.88 -5.09 -17.59
C TYR A 180 3.92 -5.80 -16.71
N THR A 181 5.18 -5.47 -16.95
CA THR A 181 6.28 -5.81 -16.05
C THR A 181 6.68 -4.57 -15.30
N LEU A 182 6.48 -4.57 -13.99
CA LEU A 182 6.93 -3.54 -13.06
C LEU A 182 8.18 -4.04 -12.36
N ARG A 183 9.23 -3.24 -12.38
CA ARG A 183 10.44 -3.51 -11.60
C ARG A 183 10.68 -2.39 -10.60
N VAL A 184 10.88 -2.75 -9.35
CA VAL A 184 11.30 -1.88 -8.26
C VAL A 184 12.79 -2.05 -8.09
N ASN A 185 13.57 -0.98 -8.27
CA ASN A 185 15.03 -1.01 -8.11
C ASN A 185 15.44 -0.13 -6.94
N VAL A 186 16.37 -0.62 -6.14
CA VAL A 186 16.98 0.12 -5.05
C VAL A 186 18.49 0.09 -5.21
N ASP A 187 19.14 1.20 -4.90
CA ASP A 187 20.59 1.32 -5.00
C ASP A 187 21.31 0.30 -4.11
N THR A 188 22.21 -0.46 -4.72
CA THR A 188 22.90 -1.57 -4.06
C THR A 188 23.90 -1.09 -3.01
N ASP A 189 24.55 0.05 -3.24
CA ASP A 189 25.55 0.58 -2.32
C ASP A 189 24.89 1.11 -1.06
N TRP A 190 23.74 1.79 -1.19
CA TRP A 190 22.94 2.19 -0.05
C TRP A 190 22.46 0.99 0.76
N MET A 191 21.89 -0.01 0.08
CA MET A 191 21.41 -1.24 0.72
C MET A 191 22.51 -1.99 1.46
N ASN A 192 23.73 -2.05 0.93
CA ASN A 192 24.84 -2.80 1.49
C ASN A 192 25.79 -1.99 2.39
N SER A 193 25.52 -0.71 2.58
CA SER A 193 26.31 0.11 3.50
C SER A 193 26.39 -0.51 4.89
N ASP A 194 27.52 -0.39 5.56
CA ASP A 194 27.70 -0.90 6.92
C ASP A 194 26.90 -0.11 7.96
N ASP A 195 26.41 1.07 7.59
CA ASP A 195 25.54 1.89 8.43
C ASP A 195 24.06 1.45 8.36
N ARG A 196 23.73 0.40 7.59
CA ARG A 196 22.34 -0.06 7.44
C ARG A 196 21.98 -1.12 8.47
N ALA A 197 20.86 -0.91 9.13
CA ALA A 197 20.26 -1.88 10.03
C ALA A 197 19.19 -2.72 9.30
N TYR A 198 19.36 -4.03 9.26
CA TYR A 198 18.35 -4.92 8.68
C TYR A 198 17.30 -5.33 9.74
N PRO A 199 16.03 -5.57 9.34
CA PRO A 199 15.53 -5.57 7.97
C PRO A 199 15.38 -4.16 7.38
N ILE A 200 15.49 -4.09 6.04
CA ILE A 200 15.16 -2.90 5.27
C ILE A 200 13.81 -3.12 4.63
N VAL A 201 12.93 -2.13 4.70
CA VAL A 201 11.59 -2.14 4.10
C VAL A 201 11.61 -1.26 2.85
N ILE A 202 11.11 -1.80 1.74
CA ILE A 202 10.84 -1.09 0.50
C ILE A 202 9.33 -1.08 0.32
N ASP A 203 8.75 0.10 0.14
CA ASP A 203 7.30 0.34 0.21
C ASP A 203 6.77 0.96 -1.08
N PRO A 204 6.16 0.18 -1.97
CA PRO A 204 5.42 0.64 -3.14
C PRO A 204 3.89 0.49 -2.96
N PRO A 205 3.19 1.43 -2.31
CA PRO A 205 1.75 1.30 -2.08
C PRO A 205 0.93 1.48 -3.36
N ILE A 206 -0.27 0.89 -3.41
CA ILE A 206 -1.28 1.16 -4.44
C ILE A 206 -2.40 1.98 -3.80
N SER A 207 -2.57 3.22 -4.22
CA SER A 207 -3.52 4.16 -3.64
C SER A 207 -4.60 4.59 -4.63
N VAL A 208 -5.78 4.89 -4.10
CA VAL A 208 -6.83 5.59 -4.84
C VAL A 208 -6.58 7.09 -4.74
N PRO A 209 -6.71 7.89 -5.81
CA PRO A 209 -6.54 9.34 -5.73
C PRO A 209 -7.50 9.97 -4.72
N ILE A 210 -7.01 10.90 -3.91
CA ILE A 210 -7.81 11.59 -2.88
C ILE A 210 -9.02 12.33 -3.51
N SER A 211 -8.91 12.78 -4.74
CA SER A 211 -10.02 13.42 -5.47
C SER A 211 -11.25 12.52 -5.67
N SER A 212 -11.11 11.21 -5.50
CA SER A 212 -12.22 10.25 -5.57
C SER A 212 -12.87 9.97 -4.20
N VAL A 213 -12.34 10.55 -3.14
CA VAL A 213 -12.88 10.39 -1.79
C VAL A 213 -13.92 11.48 -1.55
N THR A 214 -15.13 11.08 -1.18
CA THR A 214 -16.18 12.03 -0.78
C THR A 214 -15.83 12.60 0.59
N ASP A 215 -15.81 13.93 0.70
CA ASP A 215 -15.60 14.59 1.97
C ASP A 215 -16.71 14.25 2.96
N LEU A 216 -16.31 13.95 4.17
CA LEU A 216 -17.21 13.75 5.30
C LEU A 216 -16.90 14.78 6.36
N ASP A 217 -17.83 15.68 6.61
CA ASP A 217 -17.76 16.62 7.70
C ASP A 217 -18.39 16.00 8.97
N ILE A 218 -17.59 15.82 9.99
CA ILE A 218 -18.03 15.30 11.27
C ILE A 218 -17.81 16.38 12.35
N ASN A 219 -18.89 16.88 12.87
CA ASN A 219 -18.84 17.83 13.98
C ASN A 219 -19.85 17.48 15.06
N SER A 220 -19.75 18.14 16.20
CA SER A 220 -20.58 17.84 17.37
C SER A 220 -22.09 18.08 17.17
N THR A 221 -22.45 18.86 16.18
CA THR A 221 -23.85 19.21 15.90
C THR A 221 -24.41 18.49 14.68
N ASN A 222 -23.55 18.02 13.77
CA ASN A 222 -23.96 17.39 12.52
C ASN A 222 -22.99 16.24 12.18
N ALA A 223 -22.91 15.28 13.06
CA ALA A 223 -21.91 14.20 12.98
C ALA A 223 -21.94 13.36 11.69
N ASP A 224 -23.08 13.31 11.01
CA ASP A 224 -23.24 12.50 9.79
C ASP A 224 -23.33 13.35 8.51
N ARG A 225 -22.92 14.59 8.60
CA ARG A 225 -23.03 15.50 7.47
C ARG A 225 -21.93 15.24 6.47
N SER A 226 -22.28 14.95 5.25
CA SER A 226 -21.37 14.99 4.11
C SER A 226 -21.51 16.34 3.40
N SER A 227 -20.42 16.98 3.08
CA SER A 227 -20.42 18.28 2.47
C SER A 227 -19.26 18.48 1.50
N PRO A 228 -19.40 17.99 0.27
CA PRO A 228 -18.35 18.18 -0.74
C PRO A 228 -18.06 19.64 -1.07
N ALA A 229 -19.04 20.51 -0.79
CA ALA A 229 -18.92 21.94 -1.02
C ALA A 229 -18.42 22.72 0.20
N ASP A 230 -18.31 22.08 1.35
CA ASP A 230 -17.79 22.69 2.55
C ASP A 230 -16.29 22.44 2.64
N PRO A 231 -15.48 23.47 2.45
CA PRO A 231 -14.03 23.31 2.50
C PRO A 231 -13.46 23.22 3.91
N SER A 232 -14.30 23.11 4.94
CA SER A 232 -13.83 23.16 6.27
C SER A 232 -13.45 21.83 6.79
N ILE A 233 -13.36 20.97 7.05
CA ILE A 233 -12.91 19.90 7.83
C ILE A 233 -13.00 18.61 7.14
N PHE A 234 -12.08 17.77 7.35
CA PHE A 234 -12.21 16.47 7.03
C PHE A 234 -11.61 15.60 8.02
N VAL A 235 -11.90 14.34 8.01
CA VAL A 235 -11.37 13.38 8.91
C VAL A 235 -10.83 12.21 8.13
N SER A 236 -9.63 11.86 8.39
CA SER A 236 -9.08 10.61 7.91
C SER A 236 -9.48 9.47 8.84
N SER A 237 -9.29 8.27 8.41
CA SER A 237 -9.53 7.09 9.24
C SER A 237 -8.69 7.04 10.51
N THR A 238 -7.55 7.71 10.50
CA THR A 238 -6.68 7.87 11.66
C THR A 238 -6.81 9.22 12.30
N TRP A 239 -7.63 10.10 11.73
CA TRP A 239 -7.81 11.43 12.11
C TRP A 239 -6.56 12.17 12.30
N HIS A 240 -5.91 12.48 11.26
CA HIS A 240 -4.70 13.21 11.32
C HIS A 240 -4.85 14.68 11.15
N GLY A 241 -5.76 15.27 11.74
CA GLY A 241 -5.89 16.66 11.68
C GLY A 241 -7.06 17.10 10.93
N TYR A 242 -7.15 18.34 10.75
CA TYR A 242 -8.20 18.90 10.19
C TYR A 242 -7.81 19.98 9.38
N TRP A 243 -8.58 20.61 8.66
CA TRP A 243 -8.38 21.70 8.01
C TRP A 243 -9.36 22.65 8.11
N LYS A 244 -9.16 23.57 7.70
CA LYS A 244 -10.13 24.55 7.67
C LYS A 244 -10.09 25.37 6.44
N THR A 245 -11.14 26.04 6.21
CA THR A 245 -11.21 26.94 5.09
C THR A 245 -10.43 28.18 5.29
N SER A 246 -10.15 28.85 4.22
CA SER A 246 -9.54 30.15 4.26
C SER A 246 -10.39 31.23 4.97
N SER A 247 -11.67 30.94 5.17
CA SER A 247 -12.56 31.85 5.84
C SER A 247 -12.40 31.84 7.36
N LEU A 248 -11.78 30.82 7.92
CA LEU A 248 -11.50 30.80 9.34
C LEU A 248 -10.18 31.53 9.61
N PRO A 249 -10.21 32.57 10.43
CA PRO A 249 -9.00 33.37 10.67
C PRO A 249 -7.97 32.65 11.53
N TYR A 250 -8.39 31.63 12.25
CA TYR A 250 -7.54 30.96 13.22
C TYR A 250 -7.96 29.50 13.43
N ILE A 251 -6.96 28.67 13.61
CA ILE A 251 -7.13 27.27 13.99
C ILE A 251 -6.38 27.07 15.28
N PRO A 252 -7.09 26.69 16.36
CA PRO A 252 -6.43 26.33 17.61
C PRO A 252 -5.53 25.11 17.42
N GLU A 253 -4.40 25.06 18.07
CA GLU A 253 -3.54 23.86 18.07
C GLU A 253 -4.30 22.59 18.46
N SER A 254 -5.27 22.72 19.36
CA SER A 254 -6.12 21.61 19.76
C SER A 254 -7.03 21.07 18.65
N ALA A 255 -7.13 21.78 17.53
CA ALA A 255 -7.83 21.28 16.35
C ALA A 255 -6.95 20.41 15.46
N TYR A 256 -5.65 20.40 15.70
CA TYR A 256 -4.78 19.47 15.03
C TYR A 256 -4.79 18.17 15.76
N ILE A 257 -5.00 17.15 15.02
CA ILE A 257 -4.90 15.82 15.54
C ILE A 257 -3.76 15.16 14.82
N THR A 258 -2.87 14.72 15.56
CA THR A 258 -1.69 14.02 15.09
C THR A 258 -1.81 12.52 15.32
#